data_1d3a30c44bae5edc8e0604432c7781d3
#
_entry.id   1d3a30c44bae5edc8e0604432c7781d3
#
_cell.length_a   1.000
_cell.length_b   1.000
_cell.length_c   1.000
_cell.angle_alpha   90.00
_cell.angle_beta   90.00
_cell.angle_gamma   90.00
#
_symmetry.space_group_name_H-M   'P 1'
#
loop_
_entity.id
_entity.type
_entity.pdbx_description
1 polymer ?
#
loop_
_entity_poly.entity_id
_entity_poly.type
_entity_poly.pdbx_seq_one_letter_code
_entity_poly.pdbx_strand_id
1 'polypeptide(L)'
;MRRGARQLRKSRCRVYPLLYTGAGVFRRGARLSHFISFVRIPVLAVRQQLWPLAPLGVLDEDRMRMHVWPNDIDFNLHLNNARYLNIMDYARIHLLARTRLLDRIIRSRWQPMVGAVWITYRRSLPVFSAFELTSRLVCWDDRWFYIEQTFISREGLAAVGWVKGVLRDARGNVEPQEAIEGVAPGAVSPPMPEAIATWNELTREKLAGS
;
A
#
# COMPACT_ATOMS: atom_id res chain seq x y z
N MET A 1 -35.28 18.17 49.79
CA MET A 1 -34.19 18.20 48.80
C MET A 1 -33.86 16.77 48.37
N ARG A 2 -34.39 16.30 47.24
CA ARG A 2 -34.12 14.97 46.70
C ARG A 2 -33.38 15.16 45.35
N ARG A 3 -32.11 14.72 45.27
CA ARG A 3 -31.28 14.73 44.05
C ARG A 3 -31.65 13.51 43.20
N GLY A 4 -32.18 13.74 42.01
CA GLY A 4 -32.45 12.70 41.02
C GLY A 4 -31.17 12.25 40.32
N ALA A 5 -30.83 10.98 40.44
CA ALA A 5 -29.78 10.32 39.66
C ALA A 5 -30.35 9.98 38.28
N ARG A 6 -29.80 10.59 37.23
CA ARG A 6 -30.06 10.20 35.83
C ARG A 6 -29.26 8.94 35.53
N GLN A 7 -29.94 7.84 35.36
CA GLN A 7 -29.41 6.57 34.84
C GLN A 7 -29.10 6.72 33.34
N LEU A 8 -27.83 6.64 32.98
CA LEU A 8 -27.37 6.52 31.60
C LEU A 8 -27.71 5.12 31.07
N ARG A 9 -28.64 5.09 30.14
CA ARG A 9 -29.07 3.89 29.41
C ARG A 9 -27.93 3.41 28.51
N LYS A 10 -27.27 2.32 28.88
CA LYS A 10 -26.29 1.61 28.01
C LYS A 10 -27.05 1.02 26.82
N SER A 11 -26.89 1.61 25.65
CA SER A 11 -27.34 1.04 24.38
C SER A 11 -26.45 -0.17 24.04
N ARG A 12 -26.97 -1.36 24.20
CA ARG A 12 -26.37 -2.60 23.73
C ARG A 12 -26.48 -2.63 22.20
N CYS A 13 -25.38 -2.47 21.48
CA CYS A 13 -25.28 -2.85 20.07
C CYS A 13 -25.56 -4.34 19.95
N ARG A 14 -26.70 -4.69 19.37
CA ARG A 14 -27.08 -6.07 19.05
C ARG A 14 -26.38 -6.44 17.76
N VAL A 15 -25.28 -7.19 17.84
CA VAL A 15 -24.63 -7.81 16.68
C VAL A 15 -25.54 -8.94 16.22
N TYR A 16 -26.15 -8.80 15.03
CA TYR A 16 -26.88 -9.89 14.38
C TYR A 16 -25.87 -10.82 13.71
N PRO A 17 -25.87 -12.11 13.98
CA PRO A 17 -25.09 -13.06 13.19
C PRO A 17 -25.79 -13.25 11.83
N LEU A 18 -25.23 -12.68 10.78
CA LEU A 18 -25.60 -13.02 9.41
C LEU A 18 -25.08 -14.43 9.11
N LEU A 19 -25.97 -15.40 9.23
CA LEU A 19 -25.75 -16.76 8.71
C LEU A 19 -25.69 -16.68 7.18
N TYR A 20 -24.49 -16.59 6.63
CA TYR A 20 -24.24 -16.65 5.20
C TYR A 20 -24.12 -18.12 4.78
N THR A 21 -25.26 -18.78 4.49
CA THR A 21 -25.31 -20.06 3.77
C THR A 21 -25.39 -19.79 2.27
N GLY A 22 -24.23 -19.50 1.68
CA GLY A 22 -24.07 -19.29 0.23
C GLY A 22 -22.84 -20.02 -0.28
N ALA A 23 -22.77 -21.32 -0.05
CA ALA A 23 -21.74 -22.17 -0.62
C ALA A 23 -22.10 -22.42 -2.11
N GLY A 24 -21.45 -21.73 -3.05
CA GLY A 24 -21.53 -22.15 -4.45
C GLY A 24 -21.03 -21.19 -5.51
N VAL A 25 -21.23 -19.89 -5.36
CA VAL A 25 -20.99 -18.93 -6.48
C VAL A 25 -19.69 -18.14 -6.34
N PHE A 26 -19.12 -18.02 -5.14
CA PHE A 26 -17.98 -17.13 -4.85
C PHE A 26 -16.58 -17.73 -5.14
N ARG A 27 -16.49 -19.03 -5.47
CA ARG A 27 -15.17 -19.70 -5.66
C ARG A 27 -14.44 -19.36 -6.96
N ARG A 28 -15.11 -18.86 -7.99
CA ARG A 28 -14.46 -18.54 -9.29
C ARG A 28 -13.85 -17.14 -9.37
N GLY A 29 -14.47 -16.14 -8.75
CA GLY A 29 -13.97 -14.75 -8.77
C GLY A 29 -12.70 -14.51 -7.95
N ALA A 30 -12.58 -15.15 -6.79
CA ALA A 30 -11.40 -15.02 -5.92
C ALA A 30 -10.12 -15.60 -6.57
N ARG A 31 -10.26 -16.70 -7.35
CA ARG A 31 -9.12 -17.29 -8.08
C ARG A 31 -8.61 -16.38 -9.19
N LEU A 32 -9.49 -15.64 -9.87
CA LEU A 32 -9.09 -14.74 -10.97
C LEU A 32 -8.34 -13.51 -10.45
N SER A 33 -8.74 -12.96 -9.30
CA SER A 33 -8.09 -11.81 -8.67
C SER A 33 -6.65 -12.15 -8.22
N HIS A 34 -6.44 -13.29 -7.57
CA HIS A 34 -5.10 -13.76 -7.22
C HIS A 34 -4.26 -14.13 -8.44
N PHE A 35 -4.87 -14.72 -9.47
CA PHE A 35 -4.19 -15.09 -10.71
C PHE A 35 -3.64 -13.85 -11.44
N ILE A 36 -4.38 -12.75 -11.49
CA ILE A 36 -3.92 -11.51 -12.13
C ILE A 36 -2.74 -10.89 -11.38
N SER A 37 -2.74 -10.89 -10.04
CA SER A 37 -1.60 -10.42 -9.25
C SER A 37 -0.38 -11.35 -9.42
N PHE A 38 -0.61 -12.67 -9.53
CA PHE A 38 0.44 -13.66 -9.72
C PHE A 38 1.09 -13.58 -11.11
N VAL A 39 0.35 -13.17 -12.13
CA VAL A 39 0.87 -12.99 -13.50
C VAL A 39 1.53 -11.63 -13.70
N ARG A 40 1.05 -10.58 -13.05
CA ARG A 40 1.59 -9.21 -13.20
C ARG A 40 3.04 -9.09 -12.72
N ILE A 41 3.40 -9.75 -11.62
CA ILE A 41 4.76 -9.70 -11.05
C ILE A 41 5.81 -10.34 -11.97
N PRO A 42 5.63 -11.60 -12.47
CA PRO A 42 6.54 -12.18 -13.45
C PRO A 42 6.61 -11.41 -14.76
N VAL A 43 5.47 -10.89 -15.25
CA VAL A 43 5.44 -10.06 -16.48
C VAL A 43 6.25 -8.78 -16.31
N LEU A 44 6.22 -8.15 -15.13
CA LEU A 44 7.09 -7.01 -14.83
C LEU A 44 8.56 -7.40 -14.82
N ALA A 45 8.90 -8.51 -14.16
CA ALA A 45 10.28 -8.99 -14.07
C ALA A 45 10.83 -9.29 -15.48
N VAL A 46 10.06 -9.99 -16.31
CA VAL A 46 10.42 -10.29 -17.70
C VAL A 46 10.51 -9.01 -18.55
N ARG A 47 9.54 -8.10 -18.42
CA ARG A 47 9.56 -6.82 -19.13
C ARG A 47 10.77 -5.98 -18.76
N GLN A 48 11.15 -5.97 -17.48
CA GLN A 48 12.31 -5.22 -17.00
C GLN A 48 13.62 -5.80 -17.49
N GLN A 49 13.68 -7.11 -17.71
CA GLN A 49 14.83 -7.80 -18.28
C GLN A 49 14.97 -7.56 -19.80
N LEU A 50 13.83 -7.40 -20.51
CA LEU A 50 13.80 -7.14 -21.96
C LEU A 50 13.89 -5.64 -22.30
N TRP A 51 13.37 -4.77 -21.44
CA TRP A 51 13.41 -3.32 -21.56
C TRP A 51 13.84 -2.72 -20.21
N PRO A 52 15.14 -2.60 -19.96
CA PRO A 52 15.61 -2.02 -18.71
C PRO A 52 15.11 -0.59 -18.57
N LEU A 53 14.34 -0.37 -17.52
CA LEU A 53 13.89 0.97 -17.16
C LEU A 53 15.09 1.79 -16.68
N ALA A 54 15.10 3.08 -17.01
CA ALA A 54 16.12 3.98 -16.48
C ALA A 54 16.15 3.89 -14.95
N PRO A 55 17.31 3.70 -14.34
CA PRO A 55 17.44 3.63 -12.90
C PRO A 55 16.99 4.94 -12.25
N LEU A 56 16.46 4.84 -11.04
CA LEU A 56 16.08 5.97 -10.19
C LEU A 56 17.00 6.01 -8.98
N GLY A 57 17.25 7.23 -8.47
CA GLY A 57 17.75 7.43 -7.13
C GLY A 57 16.72 6.92 -6.10
N VAL A 58 17.19 6.55 -4.91
CA VAL A 58 16.35 5.95 -3.88
C VAL A 58 15.23 6.87 -3.37
N LEU A 59 15.41 8.18 -3.49
CA LEU A 59 14.44 9.22 -3.11
C LEU A 59 13.68 9.82 -4.30
N ASP A 60 13.98 9.37 -5.53
CA ASP A 60 13.29 9.87 -6.71
C ASP A 60 11.87 9.32 -6.78
N GLU A 61 11.01 10.07 -7.46
CA GLU A 61 9.62 9.68 -7.71
C GLU A 61 9.51 8.80 -8.95
N ASP A 62 8.90 7.66 -8.80
CA ASP A 62 8.54 6.77 -9.90
C ASP A 62 7.12 7.08 -10.39
N ARG A 63 6.90 7.04 -11.71
CA ARG A 63 5.62 7.37 -12.36
C ARG A 63 5.18 6.27 -13.29
N MET A 64 3.93 5.85 -13.15
CA MET A 64 3.31 4.81 -13.97
C MET A 64 1.98 5.30 -14.53
N ARG A 65 1.80 5.24 -15.84
CA ARG A 65 0.50 5.46 -16.49
C ARG A 65 -0.29 4.15 -16.56
N MET A 66 -1.50 4.19 -16.09
CA MET A 66 -2.38 3.03 -15.97
C MET A 66 -3.80 3.38 -16.41
N HIS A 67 -4.64 2.36 -16.58
CA HIS A 67 -6.05 2.48 -16.91
C HIS A 67 -6.88 1.63 -15.94
N VAL A 68 -8.09 2.08 -15.67
CA VAL A 68 -9.09 1.30 -14.93
C VAL A 68 -9.73 0.31 -15.89
N TRP A 69 -9.58 -0.98 -15.63
CA TRP A 69 -10.15 -2.05 -16.44
C TRP A 69 -11.48 -2.55 -15.85
N PRO A 70 -12.36 -3.19 -16.66
CA PRO A 70 -13.64 -3.71 -16.16
C PRO A 70 -13.54 -4.71 -15.00
N ASN A 71 -12.40 -5.38 -14.81
CA ASN A 71 -12.16 -6.27 -13.69
C ASN A 71 -11.67 -5.54 -12.41
N ASP A 72 -11.47 -4.23 -12.50
CA ASP A 72 -11.01 -3.39 -11.37
C ASP A 72 -12.14 -2.58 -10.73
N ILE A 73 -13.35 -2.60 -11.30
CA ILE A 73 -14.48 -1.79 -10.85
C ILE A 73 -15.41 -2.52 -9.87
N ASP A 74 -16.16 -1.74 -9.13
CA ASP A 74 -17.31 -2.17 -8.34
C ASP A 74 -18.65 -1.93 -9.12
N PHE A 75 -19.77 -2.12 -8.43
CA PHE A 75 -21.11 -1.90 -8.99
C PHE A 75 -21.42 -0.42 -9.30
N ASN A 76 -20.62 0.53 -8.81
CA ASN A 76 -20.72 1.95 -9.15
C ASN A 76 -19.95 2.29 -10.45
N LEU A 77 -19.36 1.30 -11.13
CA LEU A 77 -18.53 1.46 -12.32
C LEU A 77 -17.25 2.31 -12.09
N HIS A 78 -16.79 2.38 -10.87
CA HIS A 78 -15.55 3.05 -10.48
C HIS A 78 -14.54 2.05 -9.93
N LEU A 79 -13.26 2.44 -9.92
CA LEU A 79 -12.19 1.64 -9.36
C LEU A 79 -12.51 1.25 -7.90
N ASN A 80 -12.62 -0.05 -7.66
CA ASN A 80 -12.93 -0.60 -6.36
C ASN A 80 -11.83 -0.28 -5.33
N ASN A 81 -12.21 0.08 -4.10
CA ASN A 81 -11.29 0.47 -3.03
C ASN A 81 -10.20 -0.59 -2.74
N ALA A 82 -10.53 -1.87 -2.78
CA ALA A 82 -9.55 -2.93 -2.60
C ALA A 82 -8.55 -3.02 -3.77
N ARG A 83 -8.96 -2.59 -4.97
CA ARG A 83 -8.08 -2.60 -6.15
C ARG A 83 -7.02 -1.52 -6.09
N TYR A 84 -7.28 -0.39 -5.42
CA TYR A 84 -6.24 0.61 -5.15
C TYR A 84 -5.04 -0.02 -4.45
N LEU A 85 -5.25 -0.84 -3.41
CA LEU A 85 -4.17 -1.50 -2.68
C LEU A 85 -3.37 -2.46 -3.58
N ASN A 86 -4.04 -3.25 -4.43
CA ASN A 86 -3.37 -4.14 -5.38
C ASN A 86 -2.53 -3.37 -6.41
N ILE A 87 -3.04 -2.24 -6.89
CA ILE A 87 -2.34 -1.37 -7.83
C ILE A 87 -1.14 -0.71 -7.13
N MET A 88 -1.30 -0.29 -5.88
CA MET A 88 -0.22 0.25 -5.06
C MET A 88 0.88 -0.79 -4.82
N ASP A 89 0.54 -2.07 -4.58
CA ASP A 89 1.52 -3.16 -4.45
C ASP A 89 2.38 -3.29 -5.71
N TYR A 90 1.71 -3.28 -6.87
CA TYR A 90 2.40 -3.36 -8.15
C TYR A 90 3.36 -2.18 -8.36
N ALA A 91 2.92 -0.95 -8.09
CA ALA A 91 3.74 0.24 -8.24
C ALA A 91 4.92 0.28 -7.25
N ARG A 92 4.76 -0.27 -6.04
CA ARG A 92 5.88 -0.41 -5.09
C ARG A 92 6.94 -1.37 -5.60
N ILE A 93 6.54 -2.51 -6.17
CA ILE A 93 7.50 -3.46 -6.79
C ILE A 93 8.25 -2.77 -7.94
N HIS A 94 7.56 -1.96 -8.74
CA HIS A 94 8.17 -1.20 -9.82
C HIS A 94 9.19 -0.16 -9.28
N LEU A 95 8.83 0.59 -8.24
CA LEU A 95 9.75 1.51 -7.55
C LEU A 95 10.99 0.77 -7.01
N LEU A 96 10.79 -0.35 -6.29
CA LEU A 96 11.88 -1.16 -5.76
C LEU A 96 12.82 -1.67 -6.86
N ALA A 97 12.26 -2.03 -8.01
CA ALA A 97 13.04 -2.48 -9.15
C ALA A 97 13.87 -1.35 -9.77
N ARG A 98 13.28 -0.16 -9.96
CA ARG A 98 13.97 1.01 -10.54
C ARG A 98 15.06 1.56 -9.63
N THR A 99 14.87 1.49 -8.31
CA THR A 99 15.87 1.90 -7.31
C THR A 99 16.91 0.82 -7.00
N ARG A 100 16.85 -0.34 -7.69
CA ARG A 100 17.69 -1.53 -7.46
C ARG A 100 17.55 -2.17 -6.07
N LEU A 101 16.64 -1.68 -5.25
CA LEU A 101 16.32 -2.30 -3.96
C LEU A 101 15.76 -3.71 -4.13
N LEU A 102 14.98 -3.97 -5.19
CA LEU A 102 14.42 -5.30 -5.46
C LEU A 102 15.54 -6.35 -5.66
N ASP A 103 16.58 -6.03 -6.43
CA ASP A 103 17.71 -6.93 -6.65
C ASP A 103 18.44 -7.25 -5.34
N ARG A 104 18.60 -6.24 -4.48
CA ARG A 104 19.20 -6.44 -3.17
C ARG A 104 18.32 -7.30 -2.27
N ILE A 105 17.02 -7.03 -2.21
CA ILE A 105 16.02 -7.82 -1.45
C ILE A 105 16.08 -9.29 -1.86
N ILE A 106 16.08 -9.58 -3.16
CA ILE A 106 16.14 -10.95 -3.69
C ILE A 106 17.47 -11.62 -3.34
N ARG A 107 18.61 -10.95 -3.57
CA ARG A 107 19.95 -11.52 -3.28
C ARG A 107 20.16 -11.77 -1.79
N SER A 108 19.64 -10.90 -0.93
CA SER A 108 19.74 -11.03 0.52
C SER A 108 18.66 -11.94 1.11
N ARG A 109 17.75 -12.46 0.29
CA ARG A 109 16.59 -13.29 0.72
C ARG A 109 15.72 -12.59 1.76
N TRP A 110 15.62 -11.28 1.68
CA TRP A 110 14.74 -10.50 2.54
C TRP A 110 13.30 -10.61 2.08
N GLN A 111 12.37 -10.52 3.03
CA GLN A 111 10.94 -10.56 2.78
C GLN A 111 10.33 -9.18 3.02
N PRO A 112 9.86 -8.48 1.98
CA PRO A 112 9.15 -7.23 2.14
C PRO A 112 7.74 -7.49 2.68
N MET A 113 7.37 -6.77 3.72
CA MET A 113 6.05 -6.88 4.35
C MET A 113 5.45 -5.48 4.54
N VAL A 114 4.13 -5.39 4.35
CA VAL A 114 3.36 -4.18 4.65
C VAL A 114 2.85 -4.25 6.09
N GLY A 115 3.23 -3.29 6.91
CA GLY A 115 2.78 -3.18 8.30
C GLY A 115 1.49 -2.38 8.45
N ALA A 116 1.33 -1.32 7.64
CA ALA A 116 0.12 -0.51 7.64
C ALA A 116 -0.03 0.25 6.32
N VAL A 117 -1.27 0.57 5.99
CA VAL A 117 -1.62 1.45 4.87
C VAL A 117 -2.66 2.45 5.35
N TRP A 118 -2.43 3.73 5.01
CA TRP A 118 -3.42 4.77 5.12
C TRP A 118 -3.70 5.31 3.73
N ILE A 119 -4.98 5.34 3.33
CA ILE A 119 -5.39 5.85 2.02
C ILE A 119 -6.58 6.78 2.16
N THR A 120 -6.53 7.89 1.42
CA THR A 120 -7.62 8.86 1.31
C THR A 120 -8.07 8.93 -0.13
N TYR A 121 -9.34 8.68 -0.36
CA TYR A 121 -10.00 8.78 -1.67
C TYR A 121 -10.64 10.17 -1.79
N ARG A 122 -10.35 10.87 -2.87
CA ARG A 122 -10.88 12.21 -3.12
C ARG A 122 -11.82 12.24 -4.32
N ARG A 123 -11.50 11.49 -5.37
CA ARG A 123 -12.30 11.41 -6.60
C ARG A 123 -12.33 9.97 -7.08
N SER A 124 -13.47 9.59 -7.64
CA SER A 124 -13.61 8.28 -8.26
C SER A 124 -12.84 8.21 -9.58
N LEU A 125 -12.36 7.02 -9.91
CA LEU A 125 -11.74 6.72 -11.19
C LEU A 125 -12.71 5.82 -11.98
N PRO A 126 -13.41 6.34 -13.01
CA PRO A 126 -14.36 5.56 -13.81
C PRO A 126 -13.67 4.46 -14.61
N VAL A 127 -14.45 3.46 -15.02
CA VAL A 127 -13.99 2.43 -15.96
C VAL A 127 -13.43 3.05 -17.24
N PHE A 128 -12.34 2.47 -17.75
CA PHE A 128 -11.56 2.93 -18.92
C PHE A 128 -10.86 4.28 -18.75
N SER A 129 -10.98 4.96 -17.61
CA SER A 129 -10.23 6.18 -17.37
C SER A 129 -8.73 5.89 -17.22
N ALA A 130 -7.91 6.80 -17.77
CA ALA A 130 -6.47 6.81 -17.54
C ALA A 130 -6.15 7.58 -16.26
N PHE A 131 -5.14 7.11 -15.54
CA PHE A 131 -4.56 7.79 -14.40
C PHE A 131 -3.04 7.59 -14.35
N GLU A 132 -2.37 8.49 -13.68
CA GLU A 132 -0.96 8.34 -13.32
C GLU A 132 -0.87 7.97 -11.84
N LEU A 133 -0.05 6.97 -11.54
CA LEU A 133 0.30 6.59 -10.18
C LEU A 133 1.75 6.95 -9.93
N THR A 134 1.99 7.86 -9.00
CA THR A 134 3.33 8.18 -8.54
C THR A 134 3.63 7.39 -7.27
N SER A 135 4.90 7.03 -7.08
CA SER A 135 5.40 6.33 -5.90
C SER A 135 6.76 6.88 -5.51
N ARG A 136 6.96 7.24 -4.26
CA ARG A 136 8.25 7.70 -3.74
C ARG A 136 8.50 7.23 -2.32
N LEU A 137 9.76 6.96 -2.00
CA LEU A 137 10.19 6.78 -0.62
C LEU A 137 10.27 8.16 0.04
N VAL A 138 9.46 8.38 1.08
CA VAL A 138 9.39 9.69 1.78
C VAL A 138 10.48 9.79 2.82
N CYS A 139 10.61 8.77 3.66
CA CYS A 139 11.62 8.67 4.72
C CYS A 139 11.67 7.22 5.22
N TRP A 140 12.61 6.96 6.12
CA TRP A 140 12.69 5.71 6.89
C TRP A 140 13.18 6.00 8.31
N ASP A 141 12.82 5.11 9.23
CA ASP A 141 13.35 5.07 10.59
C ASP A 141 14.14 3.77 10.83
N ASP A 142 14.41 3.41 12.09
CA ASP A 142 15.17 2.21 12.46
C ASP A 142 14.50 0.89 12.04
N ARG A 143 13.21 0.94 11.69
CA ARG A 143 12.42 -0.26 11.39
C ARG A 143 11.62 -0.18 10.11
N TRP A 144 11.12 1.00 9.71
CA TRP A 144 10.08 1.17 8.72
C TRP A 144 10.51 2.04 7.56
N PHE A 145 10.11 1.66 6.35
CA PHE A 145 10.09 2.52 5.18
C PHE A 145 8.71 3.18 5.06
N TYR A 146 8.66 4.45 4.71
CA TYR A 146 7.43 5.19 4.47
C TYR A 146 7.36 5.60 3.01
N ILE A 147 6.39 5.02 2.29
CA ILE A 147 6.22 5.23 0.85
C ILE A 147 4.91 5.96 0.63
N GLU A 148 4.96 7.07 -0.12
CA GLU A 148 3.78 7.79 -0.59
C GLU A 148 3.44 7.35 -1.99
N GLN A 149 2.13 7.15 -2.25
CA GLN A 149 1.60 6.78 -3.55
C GLN A 149 0.40 7.64 -3.88
N THR A 150 0.43 8.33 -5.03
CA THR A 150 -0.57 9.33 -5.41
C THR A 150 -1.18 8.97 -6.75
N PHE A 151 -2.50 8.87 -6.78
CA PHE A 151 -3.29 8.64 -7.99
C PHE A 151 -3.76 9.97 -8.56
N ILE A 152 -3.38 10.27 -9.79
CA ILE A 152 -3.67 11.52 -10.48
C ILE A 152 -4.45 11.21 -11.76
N SER A 153 -5.67 11.72 -11.85
CA SER A 153 -6.51 11.66 -13.05
C SER A 153 -6.37 12.93 -13.88
N ARG A 154 -7.08 13.00 -15.01
CA ARG A 154 -7.20 14.25 -15.78
C ARG A 154 -7.83 15.39 -14.98
N GLU A 155 -8.66 15.07 -14.00
CA GLU A 155 -9.34 16.02 -13.13
C GLU A 155 -8.52 16.39 -11.89
N GLY A 156 -7.28 15.89 -11.79
CA GLY A 156 -6.36 16.11 -10.69
C GLY A 156 -6.30 14.96 -9.70
N LEU A 157 -5.98 15.25 -8.44
CA LEU A 157 -5.78 14.26 -7.38
C LEU A 157 -7.02 13.39 -7.17
N ALA A 158 -6.89 12.07 -7.39
CA ALA A 158 -7.94 11.08 -7.17
C ALA A 158 -7.81 10.37 -5.82
N ALA A 159 -6.61 9.96 -5.44
CA ALA A 159 -6.35 9.37 -4.13
C ALA A 159 -4.88 9.58 -3.73
N VAL A 160 -4.61 9.57 -2.44
CA VAL A 160 -3.26 9.52 -1.88
C VAL A 160 -3.21 8.47 -0.79
N GLY A 161 -2.14 7.69 -0.77
CA GLY A 161 -1.91 6.69 0.25
C GLY A 161 -0.49 6.70 0.78
N TRP A 162 -0.34 6.40 2.06
CA TRP A 162 0.94 6.12 2.68
C TRP A 162 1.02 4.66 3.07
N VAL A 163 2.16 4.06 2.81
CA VAL A 163 2.46 2.67 3.12
C VAL A 163 3.64 2.61 4.07
N LYS A 164 3.46 1.87 5.14
CA LYS A 164 4.49 1.56 6.13
C LYS A 164 4.96 0.14 5.86
N GLY A 165 6.17 0.00 5.33
CA GLY A 165 6.77 -1.28 4.96
C GLY A 165 7.95 -1.64 5.84
N VAL A 166 8.24 -2.94 5.95
CA VAL A 166 9.40 -3.48 6.67
C VAL A 166 10.03 -4.60 5.84
N LEU A 167 11.33 -4.76 5.94
CA LEU A 167 12.06 -5.91 5.43
C LEU A 167 12.37 -6.87 6.59
N ARG A 168 12.26 -8.16 6.35
CA ARG A 168 12.58 -9.21 7.33
C ARG A 168 13.49 -10.27 6.74
N ASP A 169 14.35 -10.81 7.56
CA ASP A 169 15.12 -12.04 7.28
C ASP A 169 14.86 -13.09 8.38
N ALA A 170 15.66 -14.16 8.38
CA ALA A 170 15.57 -15.22 9.38
C ALA A 170 15.92 -14.76 10.81
N ARG A 171 16.63 -13.64 10.96
CA ARG A 171 17.06 -13.07 12.25
C ARG A 171 16.05 -12.06 12.79
N GLY A 172 15.16 -11.53 11.95
CA GLY A 172 14.16 -10.55 12.35
C GLY A 172 13.95 -9.42 11.34
N ASN A 173 13.78 -8.20 11.85
CA ASN A 173 13.66 -7.02 10.99
C ASN A 173 15.05 -6.58 10.51
N VAL A 174 15.14 -6.24 9.24
CA VAL A 174 16.32 -5.63 8.62
C VAL A 174 16.19 -4.12 8.77
N GLU A 175 17.23 -3.45 9.23
CA GLU A 175 17.25 -1.99 9.34
C GLU A 175 17.14 -1.36 7.94
N PRO A 176 16.22 -0.41 7.73
CA PRO A 176 16.08 0.28 6.45
C PRO A 176 17.39 0.91 5.95
N GLN A 177 18.18 1.50 6.84
CA GLN A 177 19.48 2.08 6.48
C GLN A 177 20.42 1.05 5.87
N GLU A 178 20.47 -0.19 6.38
CA GLU A 178 21.28 -1.27 5.81
C GLU A 178 20.85 -1.56 4.35
N ALA A 179 19.54 -1.58 4.09
CA ALA A 179 19.04 -1.83 2.74
C ALA A 179 19.36 -0.68 1.78
N ILE A 180 19.21 0.57 2.24
CA ILE A 180 19.49 1.77 1.46
C ILE A 180 20.98 1.90 1.16
N GLU A 181 21.86 1.70 2.14
CA GLU A 181 23.31 1.79 2.00
C GLU A 181 23.85 0.89 0.88
N GLY A 182 23.22 -0.26 0.69
CA GLY A 182 23.63 -1.18 -0.37
C GLY A 182 23.27 -0.77 -1.79
N VAL A 183 22.46 0.25 -2.00
CA VAL A 183 22.04 0.76 -3.31
C VAL A 183 22.33 2.24 -3.50
N ALA A 184 22.42 2.99 -2.43
CA ALA A 184 22.72 4.41 -2.38
C ALA A 184 23.64 4.73 -1.18
N PRO A 185 24.94 4.42 -1.27
CA PRO A 185 25.88 4.63 -0.18
C PRO A 185 25.90 6.08 0.30
N GLY A 186 25.84 6.27 1.63
CA GLY A 186 25.83 7.59 2.25
C GLY A 186 24.48 8.32 2.20
N ALA A 187 23.41 7.70 1.66
CA ALA A 187 22.10 8.29 1.69
C ALA A 187 21.53 8.31 3.12
N VAL A 188 21.00 9.46 3.53
CA VAL A 188 20.40 9.70 4.84
C VAL A 188 18.90 9.86 4.68
N SER A 189 18.12 9.31 5.64
CA SER A 189 16.65 9.48 5.63
C SER A 189 16.29 10.97 5.69
N PRO A 190 15.41 11.45 4.81
CA PRO A 190 14.81 12.75 5.00
C PRO A 190 14.09 12.86 6.33
N PRO A 191 13.90 14.09 6.88
CA PRO A 191 13.12 14.29 8.10
C PRO A 191 11.70 13.75 7.91
N MET A 192 11.19 13.06 8.94
CA MET A 192 9.85 12.48 8.91
C MET A 192 8.79 13.61 8.90
N PRO A 193 7.88 13.63 7.90
CA PRO A 193 6.77 14.57 7.90
C PRO A 193 5.88 14.43 9.14
N GLU A 194 5.41 15.54 9.69
CA GLU A 194 4.55 15.58 10.89
C GLU A 194 3.31 14.68 10.76
N ALA A 195 2.70 14.66 9.59
CA ALA A 195 1.53 13.80 9.33
C ALA A 195 1.85 12.29 9.45
N ILE A 196 3.05 11.85 9.05
CA ILE A 196 3.50 10.46 9.23
C ILE A 196 3.81 10.19 10.70
N ALA A 197 4.43 11.13 11.41
CA ALA A 197 4.70 11.03 12.84
C ALA A 197 3.38 10.87 13.63
N THR A 198 2.39 11.72 13.38
CA THR A 198 1.06 11.64 13.97
C THR A 198 0.37 10.30 13.67
N TRP A 199 0.43 9.83 12.41
CA TRP A 199 -0.10 8.50 12.05
C TRP A 199 0.56 7.37 12.85
N ASN A 200 1.87 7.44 13.06
CA ASN A 200 2.60 6.45 13.86
C ASN A 200 2.14 6.44 15.32
N GLU A 201 1.94 7.61 15.92
CA GLU A 201 1.45 7.73 17.30
C GLU A 201 0.06 7.13 17.45
N LEU A 202 -0.88 7.51 16.59
CA LEU A 202 -2.25 6.96 16.58
C LEU A 202 -2.26 5.44 16.40
N THR A 203 -1.39 4.90 15.53
CA THR A 203 -1.28 3.47 15.33
C THR A 203 -0.71 2.76 16.56
N ARG A 204 0.28 3.37 17.22
CA ARG A 204 0.91 2.83 18.45
C ARG A 204 -0.09 2.79 19.60
N GLU A 205 -0.84 3.86 19.84
CA GLU A 205 -1.87 3.92 20.87
C GLU A 205 -2.93 2.83 20.69
N LYS A 206 -3.40 2.61 19.45
CA LYS A 206 -4.40 1.58 19.16
C LYS A 206 -3.89 0.17 19.41
N LEU A 207 -2.62 -0.10 19.08
CA LEU A 207 -2.02 -1.42 19.28
C LEU A 207 -1.60 -1.66 20.75
N ALA A 208 -1.31 -0.62 21.52
CA ALA A 208 -0.99 -0.73 22.95
C ALA A 208 -2.22 -0.94 23.83
N GLY A 209 -3.41 -0.57 23.36
CA GLY A 209 -4.69 -0.73 24.06
C GLY A 209 -5.44 -2.03 23.72
N SER A 210 -4.84 -2.92 22.94
CA SER A 210 -5.34 -4.25 22.56
C SER A 210 -4.50 -5.34 23.20
#